data_87c1760867501f97d280cb6afa590691
#
_entry.id   87c1760867501f97d280cb6afa590691
#
_cell.length_a   1.000
_cell.length_b   1.000
_cell.length_c   1.000
_cell.angle_alpha   90.00
_cell.angle_beta   90.00
_cell.angle_gamma   90.00
#
_symmetry.space_group_name_H-M   'P 1'
#
loop_
_entity.id
_entity.type
_entity.pdbx_description
1 polymer ?
#
loop_
_entity_poly.entity_id
_entity_poly.type
_entity_poly.pdbx_seq_one_letter_code
_entity_poly.pdbx_strand_id
1 'polypeptide(L)'
;MLYSFDQQTVSTCQTSPAGEPTDEVLMSRIQARDDKAIAVLYRRHTPLLRSVIGRILNNDCDVDDLLQVVFLEVWRQAAHYDEAKGKALGWIVTLARRRAIDKVRTMQTYFRAQERLREEPEPTPHLGADEEAAASDTAKIFTRVIAALPLPQREALDFAFYRGFSHREIAAHTGIPLGTIKTRLELALRKVRTAIVALGGVREWASATA
;
A
#
# COMPACT_ATOMS: atom_id res chain seq x y z
N MET A 1 -0.65 33.58 46.09
CA MET A 1 0.52 33.43 45.21
C MET A 1 0.06 32.67 43.97
N LEU A 2 0.18 33.35 42.89
CA LEU A 2 -0.22 32.97 41.51
C LEU A 2 0.58 31.77 40.98
N TYR A 3 -0.09 30.82 40.33
CA TYR A 3 0.47 30.13 39.19
C TYR A 3 -0.65 29.84 38.21
N SER A 4 -0.85 30.79 37.29
CA SER A 4 -1.43 30.55 36.00
C SER A 4 -0.39 29.83 35.15
N PHE A 5 -0.75 28.69 34.55
CA PHE A 5 -0.06 28.17 33.40
C PHE A 5 -1.11 27.72 32.37
N ASP A 6 -1.54 28.73 31.64
CA ASP A 6 -2.33 28.58 30.44
C ASP A 6 -1.35 28.31 29.29
N GLN A 7 -1.25 27.09 28.84
CA GLN A 7 -0.70 26.77 27.54
C GLN A 7 -1.76 26.04 26.72
N GLN A 8 -2.58 26.84 26.09
CA GLN A 8 -3.31 26.46 24.92
C GLN A 8 -2.30 26.04 23.84
N THR A 9 -2.06 24.77 23.71
CA THR A 9 -1.47 24.17 22.52
C THR A 9 -2.48 24.32 21.40
N VAL A 10 -2.29 25.34 20.60
CA VAL A 10 -3.01 25.57 19.34
C VAL A 10 -2.68 24.40 18.41
N SER A 11 -3.57 23.41 18.40
CA SER A 11 -3.56 22.34 17.41
C SER A 11 -3.90 22.99 16.06
N THR A 12 -2.89 23.21 15.24
CA THR A 12 -3.04 23.73 13.88
C THR A 12 -3.86 22.71 13.08
N CYS A 13 -5.14 23.00 12.92
CA CYS A 13 -6.08 22.20 12.15
C CYS A 13 -5.68 22.28 10.67
N GLN A 14 -4.93 21.28 10.18
CA GLN A 14 -4.62 21.14 8.76
C GLN A 14 -5.87 20.66 8.03
N THR A 15 -6.61 21.57 7.45
CA THR A 15 -7.75 21.30 6.58
C THR A 15 -7.30 21.27 5.12
N SER A 16 -7.74 20.23 4.39
CA SER A 16 -7.68 20.16 2.92
C SER A 16 -8.54 21.30 2.30
N PRO A 17 -8.30 21.73 1.04
CA PRO A 17 -8.98 22.90 0.42
C PRO A 17 -10.51 22.82 0.33
N ALA A 18 -11.14 21.72 0.73
CA ALA A 18 -12.60 21.56 0.79
C ALA A 18 -13.17 21.55 2.23
N GLY A 19 -12.41 21.95 3.25
CA GLY A 19 -12.90 21.95 4.65
C GLY A 19 -12.92 20.57 5.33
N GLU A 20 -12.56 19.49 4.65
CA GLU A 20 -12.47 18.16 5.23
C GLU A 20 -11.11 17.92 5.91
N PRO A 21 -11.08 17.15 7.03
CA PRO A 21 -9.83 16.82 7.72
C PRO A 21 -8.91 15.99 6.81
N THR A 22 -7.59 16.25 6.87
CA THR A 22 -6.59 15.44 6.16
C THR A 22 -6.53 14.02 6.73
N ASP A 23 -5.94 13.08 5.99
CA ASP A 23 -5.80 11.70 6.44
C ASP A 23 -4.92 11.59 7.69
N GLU A 24 -3.92 12.46 7.83
CA GLU A 24 -3.05 12.54 9.00
C GLU A 24 -3.85 13.00 10.24
N VAL A 25 -4.73 13.99 10.09
CA VAL A 25 -5.63 14.44 11.15
C VAL A 25 -6.61 13.32 11.53
N LEU A 26 -7.15 12.60 10.53
CA LEU A 26 -7.99 11.44 10.79
C LEU A 26 -7.23 10.34 11.55
N MET A 27 -5.99 10.05 11.17
CA MET A 27 -5.16 9.07 11.88
C MET A 27 -4.88 9.48 13.33
N SER A 28 -4.59 10.75 13.61
CA SER A 28 -4.44 11.26 14.98
C SER A 28 -5.71 11.07 15.81
N ARG A 29 -6.87 11.31 15.21
CA ARG A 29 -8.18 11.08 15.86
C ARG A 29 -8.44 9.58 16.10
N ILE A 30 -8.06 8.72 15.16
CA ILE A 30 -8.15 7.26 15.33
C ILE A 30 -7.22 6.78 16.45
N GLN A 31 -6.03 7.35 16.58
CA GLN A 31 -5.14 7.12 17.73
C GLN A 31 -5.80 7.50 19.07
N ALA A 32 -6.60 8.57 19.07
CA ALA A 32 -7.42 9.00 20.21
C ALA A 32 -8.74 8.20 20.36
N ARG A 33 -8.93 7.10 19.57
CA ARG A 33 -10.10 6.24 19.62
C ARG A 33 -11.42 6.88 19.19
N ASP A 34 -11.36 7.84 18.26
CA ASP A 34 -12.52 8.43 17.60
C ASP A 34 -13.01 7.51 16.46
N ASP A 35 -14.12 6.82 16.69
CA ASP A 35 -14.76 5.91 15.73
C ASP A 35 -15.34 6.65 14.50
N LYS A 36 -15.69 7.93 14.63
CA LYS A 36 -16.14 8.74 13.50
C LYS A 36 -15.01 8.98 12.48
N ALA A 37 -13.78 9.12 12.95
CA ALA A 37 -12.63 9.34 12.10
C ALA A 37 -12.34 8.12 11.20
N ILE A 38 -12.44 6.89 11.73
CA ILE A 38 -12.25 5.67 10.92
C ILE A 38 -13.36 5.52 9.86
N ALA A 39 -14.60 5.91 10.18
CA ALA A 39 -15.70 5.86 9.22
C ALA A 39 -15.50 6.83 8.03
N VAL A 40 -14.93 8.01 8.29
CA VAL A 40 -14.56 8.97 7.23
C VAL A 40 -13.44 8.40 6.36
N LEU A 41 -12.39 7.87 6.98
CA LEU A 41 -11.25 7.27 6.29
C LEU A 41 -11.68 6.07 5.43
N TYR A 42 -12.56 5.21 5.97
CA TYR A 42 -13.15 4.08 5.26
C TYR A 42 -13.86 4.55 3.98
N ARG A 43 -14.82 5.47 4.11
CA ARG A 43 -15.59 5.96 2.96
C ARG A 43 -14.71 6.61 1.89
N ARG A 44 -13.68 7.36 2.30
CA ARG A 44 -12.76 8.06 1.41
C ARG A 44 -11.89 7.11 0.60
N HIS A 45 -11.36 6.07 1.23
CA HIS A 45 -10.34 5.23 0.61
C HIS A 45 -10.81 3.84 0.16
N THR A 46 -12.06 3.43 0.47
CA THR A 46 -12.62 2.15 0.01
C THR A 46 -12.48 1.94 -1.51
N PRO A 47 -12.81 2.90 -2.39
CA PRO A 47 -12.70 2.66 -3.84
C PRO A 47 -11.26 2.37 -4.27
N LEU A 48 -10.29 3.12 -3.75
CA LEU A 48 -8.87 2.92 -4.04
C LEU A 48 -8.37 1.58 -3.50
N LEU A 49 -8.66 1.28 -2.24
CA LEU A 49 -8.19 0.04 -1.60
C LEU A 49 -8.85 -1.19 -2.22
N ARG A 50 -10.13 -1.09 -2.61
CA ARG A 50 -10.82 -2.14 -3.37
C ARG A 50 -10.09 -2.43 -4.69
N SER A 51 -9.71 -1.41 -5.44
CA SER A 51 -8.92 -1.56 -6.66
C SER A 51 -7.54 -2.19 -6.42
N VAL A 52 -6.84 -1.76 -5.35
CA VAL A 52 -5.51 -2.31 -4.99
C VAL A 52 -5.60 -3.79 -4.60
N ILE A 53 -6.59 -4.15 -3.78
CA ILE A 53 -6.81 -5.51 -3.30
C ILE A 53 -7.31 -6.40 -4.45
N GLY A 54 -8.26 -5.91 -5.26
CA GLY A 54 -8.87 -6.65 -6.37
C GLY A 54 -7.86 -7.06 -7.45
N ARG A 55 -6.80 -6.25 -7.67
CA ARG A 55 -5.69 -6.63 -8.55
C ARG A 55 -4.84 -7.81 -8.03
N ILE A 56 -4.99 -8.15 -6.77
CA ILE A 56 -4.25 -9.25 -6.14
C ILE A 56 -5.17 -10.45 -5.90
N LEU A 57 -6.44 -10.17 -5.54
CA LEU A 57 -7.47 -11.18 -5.29
C LEU A 57 -8.45 -11.17 -6.47
N ASN A 58 -8.56 -12.25 -7.21
CA ASN A 58 -9.46 -12.35 -8.36
C ASN A 58 -10.92 -12.66 -7.96
N ASN A 59 -11.34 -12.35 -6.73
CA ASN A 59 -12.67 -12.63 -6.20
C ASN A 59 -13.20 -11.44 -5.39
N ASP A 60 -14.30 -10.85 -5.83
CA ASP A 60 -14.90 -9.65 -5.22
C ASP A 60 -15.37 -9.88 -3.77
N CYS A 61 -15.88 -11.05 -3.43
CA CYS A 61 -16.27 -11.36 -2.06
C CYS A 61 -15.07 -11.33 -1.12
N ASP A 62 -13.95 -11.91 -1.54
CA ASP A 62 -12.70 -11.88 -0.79
C ASP A 62 -12.13 -10.46 -0.65
N VAL A 63 -12.37 -9.58 -1.62
CA VAL A 63 -11.95 -8.17 -1.58
C VAL A 63 -12.71 -7.43 -0.48
N ASP A 64 -14.02 -7.59 -0.39
CA ASP A 64 -14.85 -6.91 0.61
C ASP A 64 -14.53 -7.38 2.04
N ASP A 65 -14.37 -8.67 2.22
CA ASP A 65 -13.95 -9.24 3.50
C ASP A 65 -12.58 -8.70 3.92
N LEU A 66 -11.65 -8.65 2.97
CA LEU A 66 -10.31 -8.17 3.27
C LEU A 66 -10.27 -6.67 3.56
N LEU A 67 -11.12 -5.87 2.91
CA LEU A 67 -11.27 -4.46 3.23
C LEU A 67 -11.67 -4.24 4.69
N GLN A 68 -12.63 -5.02 5.19
CA GLN A 68 -13.05 -4.95 6.59
C GLN A 68 -11.88 -5.30 7.53
N VAL A 69 -11.15 -6.38 7.23
CA VAL A 69 -9.96 -6.78 8.00
C VAL A 69 -8.90 -5.68 8.01
N VAL A 70 -8.64 -5.04 6.86
CA VAL A 70 -7.65 -3.95 6.75
C VAL A 70 -8.05 -2.75 7.63
N PHE A 71 -9.31 -2.31 7.59
CA PHE A 71 -9.73 -1.17 8.41
C PHE A 71 -9.79 -1.50 9.91
N LEU A 72 -10.13 -2.74 10.28
CA LEU A 72 -9.99 -3.19 11.66
C LEU A 72 -8.53 -3.17 12.12
N GLU A 73 -7.61 -3.51 11.23
CA GLU A 73 -6.18 -3.47 11.53
C GLU A 73 -5.67 -2.03 11.61
N VAL A 74 -6.11 -1.13 10.72
CA VAL A 74 -5.85 0.32 10.83
C VAL A 74 -6.26 0.82 12.21
N TRP A 75 -7.47 0.48 12.66
CA TRP A 75 -7.96 0.85 13.99
C TRP A 75 -7.10 0.31 15.13
N ARG A 76 -6.70 -0.96 15.04
CA ARG A 76 -5.87 -1.61 16.07
C ARG A 76 -4.45 -1.08 16.10
N GLN A 77 -3.88 -0.84 14.92
CA GLN A 77 -2.48 -0.48 14.75
C GLN A 77 -2.24 1.03 14.58
N ALA A 78 -3.27 1.86 14.69
CA ALA A 78 -3.15 3.32 14.54
C ALA A 78 -2.04 3.91 15.39
N ALA A 79 -1.83 3.41 16.62
CA ALA A 79 -0.75 3.84 17.51
C ALA A 79 0.68 3.62 16.93
N HIS A 80 0.85 2.74 15.94
CA HIS A 80 2.13 2.50 15.28
C HIS A 80 2.35 3.39 14.05
N TYR A 81 1.32 4.13 13.63
CA TYR A 81 1.47 5.10 12.55
C TYR A 81 2.27 6.31 13.05
N ASP A 82 3.24 6.73 12.26
CA ASP A 82 4.13 7.85 12.52
C ASP A 82 4.21 8.69 11.24
N GLU A 83 3.67 9.91 11.30
CA GLU A 83 3.62 10.82 10.16
C GLU A 83 5.04 11.18 9.64
N ALA A 84 6.04 11.21 10.51
CA ALA A 84 7.43 11.46 10.13
C ALA A 84 8.00 10.36 9.21
N LYS A 85 7.43 9.15 9.26
CA LYS A 85 7.86 8.00 8.42
C LYS A 85 7.12 7.92 7.09
N GLY A 86 6.02 8.66 6.93
CA GLY A 86 5.27 8.69 5.68
C GLY A 86 3.79 9.03 5.84
N LYS A 87 3.15 9.29 4.73
CA LYS A 87 1.74 9.68 4.67
C LYS A 87 0.80 8.54 5.05
N ALA A 88 -0.33 8.88 5.68
CA ALA A 88 -1.34 7.95 6.16
C ALA A 88 -1.85 7.01 5.05
N LEU A 89 -2.21 7.56 3.90
CA LEU A 89 -2.66 6.77 2.76
C LEU A 89 -1.62 5.73 2.31
N GLY A 90 -0.33 6.12 2.22
CA GLY A 90 0.74 5.19 1.84
C GLY A 90 0.90 4.04 2.83
N TRP A 91 0.74 4.30 4.13
CA TRP A 91 0.76 3.29 5.17
C TRP A 91 -0.42 2.32 5.05
N ILE A 92 -1.64 2.85 4.84
CA ILE A 92 -2.86 2.05 4.69
C ILE A 92 -2.80 1.17 3.42
N VAL A 93 -2.37 1.73 2.28
CA VAL A 93 -2.21 0.98 1.02
C VAL A 93 -1.18 -0.15 1.19
N THR A 94 -0.08 0.11 1.88
CA THR A 94 0.94 -0.90 2.16
C THR A 94 0.38 -2.03 3.03
N LEU A 95 -0.42 -1.69 4.04
CA LEU A 95 -1.09 -2.65 4.91
C LEU A 95 -2.08 -3.51 4.11
N ALA A 96 -2.96 -2.87 3.32
CA ALA A 96 -3.95 -3.56 2.49
C ALA A 96 -3.30 -4.54 1.51
N ARG A 97 -2.26 -4.08 0.81
CA ARG A 97 -1.51 -4.91 -0.11
C ARG A 97 -0.85 -6.11 0.57
N ARG A 98 -0.22 -5.89 1.71
CA ARG A 98 0.41 -6.96 2.48
C ARG A 98 -0.62 -8.03 2.87
N ARG A 99 -1.79 -7.62 3.33
CA ARG A 99 -2.87 -8.55 3.70
C ARG A 99 -3.42 -9.31 2.50
N ALA A 100 -3.54 -8.66 1.34
CA ALA A 100 -3.96 -9.32 0.11
C ALA A 100 -2.95 -10.41 -0.32
N ILE A 101 -1.66 -10.11 -0.28
CA ILE A 101 -0.60 -11.08 -0.58
C ILE A 101 -0.61 -12.23 0.43
N ASP A 102 -0.75 -11.94 1.73
CA ASP A 102 -0.80 -12.97 2.78
C ASP A 102 -2.01 -13.89 2.57
N LYS A 103 -3.17 -13.35 2.15
CA LYS A 103 -4.36 -14.16 1.84
C LYS A 103 -4.12 -15.09 0.64
N VAL A 104 -3.55 -14.59 -0.46
CA VAL A 104 -3.20 -15.40 -1.63
C VAL A 104 -2.25 -16.54 -1.26
N ARG A 105 -1.22 -16.25 -0.45
CA ARG A 105 -0.26 -17.27 0.01
C ARG A 105 -0.93 -18.35 0.85
N THR A 106 -1.82 -17.95 1.75
CA THR A 106 -2.59 -18.90 2.57
C THR A 106 -3.46 -19.78 1.69
N MET A 107 -4.16 -19.20 0.72
CA MET A 107 -4.98 -19.97 -0.23
C MET A 107 -4.12 -20.94 -1.05
N GLN A 108 -2.99 -20.49 -1.60
CA GLN A 108 -2.07 -21.36 -2.35
C GLN A 108 -1.54 -22.53 -1.50
N THR A 109 -1.22 -22.26 -0.23
CA THR A 109 -0.77 -23.32 0.69
C THR A 109 -1.89 -24.32 0.95
N TYR A 110 -3.12 -23.85 1.13
CA TYR A 110 -4.29 -24.70 1.31
C TYR A 110 -4.56 -25.57 0.08
N PHE A 111 -4.56 -24.99 -1.12
CA PHE A 111 -4.74 -25.74 -2.37
C PHE A 111 -3.64 -26.79 -2.59
N ARG A 112 -2.36 -26.45 -2.37
CA ARG A 112 -1.27 -27.40 -2.45
C ARG A 112 -1.38 -28.55 -1.43
N ALA A 113 -1.89 -28.28 -0.24
CA ALA A 113 -2.15 -29.32 0.75
C ALA A 113 -3.32 -30.23 0.31
N GLN A 114 -4.35 -29.65 -0.29
CA GLN A 114 -5.49 -30.37 -0.83
C GLN A 114 -5.12 -31.20 -2.08
N GLU A 115 -4.28 -30.67 -2.99
CA GLU A 115 -3.75 -31.40 -4.15
C GLU A 115 -2.92 -32.61 -3.74
N ARG A 116 -2.13 -32.52 -2.67
CA ARG A 116 -1.39 -33.68 -2.13
C ARG A 116 -2.30 -34.78 -1.61
N LEU A 117 -3.56 -34.47 -1.31
CA LEU A 117 -4.58 -35.43 -0.90
C LEU A 117 -5.42 -35.93 -2.09
N ARG A 118 -5.33 -35.26 -3.23
CA ARG A 118 -5.95 -35.65 -4.52
C ARG A 118 -4.84 -36.03 -5.48
N GLU A 119 -4.90 -37.21 -6.06
CA GLU A 119 -3.90 -37.74 -7.01
C GLU A 119 -3.91 -37.08 -8.41
N GLU A 120 -4.58 -35.94 -8.61
CA GLU A 120 -4.61 -35.22 -9.90
C GLU A 120 -4.16 -33.75 -9.75
N PRO A 121 -3.20 -33.29 -10.60
CA PRO A 121 -2.75 -31.91 -10.59
C PRO A 121 -3.73 -31.00 -11.32
N GLU A 122 -4.40 -30.09 -10.61
CA GLU A 122 -5.10 -28.96 -11.21
C GLU A 122 -4.16 -27.75 -11.42
N PRO A 123 -4.39 -26.95 -12.48
CA PRO A 123 -3.48 -25.88 -12.85
C PRO A 123 -3.43 -24.77 -11.80
N THR A 124 -2.20 -24.37 -11.48
CA THR A 124 -1.92 -23.21 -10.60
C THR A 124 -2.57 -21.93 -11.10
N PRO A 125 -3.26 -21.17 -10.25
CA PRO A 125 -3.75 -19.84 -10.64
C PRO A 125 -2.55 -18.94 -10.92
N HIS A 126 -2.40 -18.53 -12.17
CA HIS A 126 -1.52 -17.44 -12.53
C HIS A 126 -2.08 -16.14 -11.92
N LEU A 127 -1.25 -15.39 -11.23
CA LEU A 127 -1.52 -13.98 -10.92
C LEU A 127 -1.67 -13.27 -12.28
N GLY A 128 -2.91 -13.04 -12.67
CA GLY A 128 -3.24 -12.46 -13.94
C GLY A 128 -2.64 -11.06 -14.10
N ALA A 129 -1.73 -10.94 -15.02
CA ALA A 129 -1.21 -9.68 -15.52
C ALA A 129 -1.91 -9.37 -16.85
N ASP A 130 -3.23 -9.34 -16.87
CA ASP A 130 -3.96 -8.90 -18.06
C ASP A 130 -5.27 -8.27 -17.64
N GLU A 131 -5.26 -6.94 -17.56
CA GLU A 131 -6.40 -6.13 -17.91
C GLU A 131 -5.89 -4.84 -18.54
N GLU A 132 -6.09 -4.73 -19.84
CA GLU A 132 -6.17 -3.47 -20.59
C GLU A 132 -7.34 -2.64 -20.07
N ALA A 133 -7.30 -2.21 -18.82
CA ALA A 133 -8.08 -1.07 -18.38
C ALA A 133 -7.50 0.13 -19.13
N ALA A 134 -8.35 0.90 -19.79
CA ALA A 134 -8.03 2.14 -20.48
C ALA A 134 -6.98 2.91 -19.67
N ALA A 135 -5.73 2.78 -20.08
CA ALA A 135 -4.60 3.25 -19.30
C ALA A 135 -4.69 4.76 -19.27
N SER A 136 -5.06 5.29 -18.12
CA SER A 136 -4.98 6.71 -17.80
C SER A 136 -3.58 7.20 -18.21
N ASP A 137 -3.45 8.45 -18.66
CA ASP A 137 -2.15 9.02 -19.04
C ASP A 137 -1.12 8.84 -17.93
N THR A 138 -1.57 8.83 -16.67
CA THR A 138 -0.76 8.48 -15.49
C THR A 138 -0.23 7.06 -15.54
N ALA A 139 -1.00 6.07 -15.98
CA ALA A 139 -0.53 4.68 -16.11
C ALA A 139 0.53 4.53 -17.21
N LYS A 140 0.36 5.24 -18.33
CA LYS A 140 1.36 5.27 -19.42
C LYS A 140 2.68 5.90 -18.96
N ILE A 141 2.60 7.00 -18.19
CA ILE A 141 3.77 7.64 -17.58
C ILE A 141 4.48 6.67 -16.65
N PHE A 142 3.73 6.01 -15.76
CA PHE A 142 4.27 5.05 -14.80
C PHE A 142 4.98 3.88 -15.48
N THR A 143 4.38 3.31 -16.53
CA THR A 143 4.97 2.24 -17.33
C THR A 143 6.29 2.66 -17.97
N ARG A 144 6.35 3.87 -18.55
CA ARG A 144 7.59 4.41 -19.13
C ARG A 144 8.68 4.61 -18.09
N VAL A 145 8.33 5.13 -16.91
CA VAL A 145 9.30 5.34 -15.82
C VAL A 145 9.87 4.01 -15.33
N ILE A 146 9.03 2.99 -15.17
CA ILE A 146 9.47 1.64 -14.76
C ILE A 146 10.36 1.02 -15.84
N ALA A 147 9.99 1.15 -17.12
CA ALA A 147 10.78 0.64 -18.23
C ALA A 147 12.18 1.29 -18.33
N ALA A 148 12.32 2.55 -17.91
CA ALA A 148 13.59 3.28 -17.88
C ALA A 148 14.51 2.91 -16.69
N LEU A 149 14.04 2.10 -15.73
CA LEU A 149 14.88 1.65 -14.61
C LEU A 149 15.93 0.63 -15.09
N PRO A 150 17.13 0.64 -14.51
CA PRO A 150 18.10 -0.44 -14.70
C PRO A 150 17.48 -1.81 -14.39
N LEU A 151 17.81 -2.82 -15.19
CA LEU A 151 17.25 -4.17 -15.08
C LEU A 151 17.23 -4.72 -13.65
N PRO A 152 18.34 -4.65 -12.87
CA PRO A 152 18.32 -5.18 -11.50
C PRO A 152 17.37 -4.45 -10.55
N GLN A 153 17.06 -3.18 -10.80
CA GLN A 153 16.10 -2.41 -10.01
C GLN A 153 14.67 -2.74 -10.41
N ARG A 154 14.42 -2.92 -11.71
CA ARG A 154 13.12 -3.32 -12.24
C ARG A 154 12.73 -4.72 -11.78
N GLU A 155 13.66 -5.68 -11.85
CA GLU A 155 13.46 -7.05 -11.34
C GLU A 155 13.13 -7.06 -9.85
N ALA A 156 13.86 -6.29 -9.03
CA ALA A 156 13.56 -6.18 -7.61
C ALA A 156 12.17 -5.62 -7.35
N LEU A 157 11.72 -4.63 -8.14
CA LEU A 157 10.36 -4.11 -8.08
C LEU A 157 9.33 -5.17 -8.52
N ASP A 158 9.60 -5.92 -9.60
CA ASP A 158 8.72 -6.99 -10.07
C ASP A 158 8.47 -8.01 -8.97
N PHE A 159 9.53 -8.55 -8.38
CA PHE A 159 9.41 -9.49 -7.27
C PHE A 159 8.65 -8.92 -6.07
N ALA A 160 8.96 -7.67 -5.67
CA ALA A 160 8.35 -7.07 -4.49
C ALA A 160 6.89 -6.66 -4.73
N PHE A 161 6.59 -6.07 -5.91
CA PHE A 161 5.31 -5.44 -6.16
C PHE A 161 4.33 -6.28 -6.99
N TYR A 162 4.80 -7.06 -7.96
CA TYR A 162 3.91 -7.89 -8.77
C TYR A 162 3.81 -9.32 -8.25
N ARG A 163 4.92 -9.90 -7.80
CA ARG A 163 4.94 -11.28 -7.24
C ARG A 163 4.75 -11.31 -5.73
N GLY A 164 4.77 -10.16 -5.06
CA GLY A 164 4.50 -10.05 -3.64
C GLY A 164 5.57 -10.67 -2.71
N PHE A 165 6.79 -10.87 -3.19
CA PHE A 165 7.86 -11.43 -2.38
C PHE A 165 8.35 -10.44 -1.34
N SER A 166 8.58 -10.88 -0.11
CA SER A 166 9.31 -10.11 0.88
C SER A 166 10.77 -9.97 0.47
N HIS A 167 11.48 -8.97 0.99
CA HIS A 167 12.90 -8.78 0.66
C HIS A 167 13.76 -10.02 0.97
N ARG A 168 13.41 -10.79 2.01
CA ARG A 168 14.08 -12.04 2.36
C ARG A 168 13.82 -13.15 1.34
N GLU A 169 12.59 -13.26 0.88
CA GLU A 169 12.22 -14.23 -0.16
C GLU A 169 12.86 -13.88 -1.50
N ILE A 170 12.94 -12.59 -1.85
CA ILE A 170 13.69 -12.16 -3.04
C ILE A 170 15.16 -12.56 -2.92
N ALA A 171 15.79 -12.29 -1.76
CA ALA A 171 17.17 -12.65 -1.53
C ALA A 171 17.40 -14.18 -1.62
N ALA A 172 16.51 -14.97 -1.04
CA ALA A 172 16.56 -16.44 -1.11
C ALA A 172 16.34 -16.98 -2.53
N HIS A 173 15.38 -16.37 -3.26
CA HIS A 173 15.03 -16.79 -4.63
C HIS A 173 16.12 -16.43 -5.66
N THR A 174 16.74 -15.26 -5.52
CA THR A 174 17.71 -14.74 -6.49
C THR A 174 19.16 -15.02 -6.12
N GLY A 175 19.44 -15.49 -4.90
CA GLY A 175 20.79 -15.63 -4.38
C GLY A 175 21.50 -14.31 -4.06
N ILE A 176 20.82 -13.16 -4.20
CA ILE A 176 21.38 -11.82 -3.99
C ILE A 176 21.28 -11.45 -2.51
N PRO A 177 22.35 -10.87 -1.91
CA PRO A 177 22.31 -10.47 -0.50
C PRO A 177 21.15 -9.54 -0.17
N LEU A 178 20.51 -9.74 0.99
CA LEU A 178 19.35 -8.96 1.45
C LEU A 178 19.62 -7.44 1.46
N GLY A 179 20.83 -7.02 1.82
CA GLY A 179 21.24 -5.60 1.79
C GLY A 179 21.18 -5.03 0.38
N THR A 180 21.65 -5.80 -0.61
CA THR A 180 21.61 -5.42 -2.03
C THR A 180 20.17 -5.31 -2.54
N ILE A 181 19.27 -6.24 -2.17
CA ILE A 181 17.85 -6.17 -2.53
C ILE A 181 17.21 -4.90 -1.96
N LYS A 182 17.44 -4.59 -0.68
CA LYS A 182 16.92 -3.36 -0.05
C LYS A 182 17.41 -2.11 -0.79
N THR A 183 18.69 -2.03 -1.08
CA THR A 183 19.28 -0.88 -1.81
C THR A 183 18.73 -0.77 -3.22
N ARG A 184 18.55 -1.88 -3.95
CA ARG A 184 17.95 -1.88 -5.29
C ARG A 184 16.53 -1.34 -5.28
N LEU A 185 15.71 -1.77 -4.33
CA LEU A 185 14.33 -1.31 -4.16
C LEU A 185 14.28 0.17 -3.77
N GLU A 186 15.10 0.61 -2.84
CA GLU A 186 15.18 2.01 -2.43
C GLU A 186 15.56 2.92 -3.60
N LEU A 187 16.61 2.56 -4.34
CA LEU A 187 17.05 3.31 -5.51
C LEU A 187 15.99 3.33 -6.61
N ALA A 188 15.30 2.22 -6.84
CA ALA A 188 14.21 2.13 -7.81
C ALA A 188 13.06 3.06 -7.43
N LEU A 189 12.57 2.98 -6.19
CA LEU A 189 11.48 3.82 -5.69
C LEU A 189 11.84 5.31 -5.72
N ARG A 190 13.07 5.66 -5.36
CA ARG A 190 13.56 7.04 -5.44
C ARG A 190 13.55 7.57 -6.88
N LYS A 191 14.02 6.78 -7.86
CA LYS A 191 14.01 7.16 -9.28
C LYS A 191 12.57 7.29 -9.82
N VAL A 192 11.69 6.35 -9.47
CA VAL A 192 10.28 6.40 -9.85
C VAL A 192 9.64 7.68 -9.30
N ARG A 193 9.83 7.97 -8.01
CA ARG A 193 9.33 9.20 -7.39
C ARG A 193 9.83 10.46 -8.11
N THR A 194 11.14 10.57 -8.34
CA THR A 194 11.74 11.73 -9.03
C THR A 194 11.19 11.90 -10.44
N ALA A 195 11.06 10.80 -11.19
CA ALA A 195 10.54 10.86 -12.55
C ALA A 195 9.05 11.25 -12.61
N ILE A 196 8.22 10.75 -11.70
CA ILE A 196 6.80 11.12 -11.60
C ILE A 196 6.66 12.62 -11.28
N VAL A 197 7.44 13.13 -10.34
CA VAL A 197 7.44 14.55 -9.99
C VAL A 197 7.89 15.41 -11.17
N ALA A 198 8.96 15.03 -11.87
CA ALA A 198 9.49 15.76 -13.02
C ALA A 198 8.53 15.82 -14.23
N LEU A 199 7.69 14.80 -14.40
CA LEU A 199 6.72 14.71 -15.49
C LEU A 199 5.41 15.46 -15.19
N GLY A 200 5.34 16.21 -14.06
CA GLY A 200 4.13 16.93 -13.65
C GLY A 200 2.95 15.99 -13.35
N GLY A 201 3.22 14.70 -13.32
CA GLY A 201 2.26 13.67 -12.99
C GLY A 201 1.98 13.69 -11.50
N VAL A 202 0.76 14.10 -11.21
CA VAL A 202 0.10 14.05 -9.90
C VAL A 202 0.38 15.25 -9.01
N ARG A 203 -0.23 16.38 -9.36
CA ARG A 203 -0.40 17.52 -8.43
C ARG A 203 -0.99 17.07 -7.08
N GLU A 204 -1.84 16.05 -7.07
CA GLU A 204 -2.41 15.43 -5.86
C GLU A 204 -1.39 14.62 -5.03
N TRP A 205 -0.39 14.00 -5.67
CA TRP A 205 0.67 13.25 -4.97
C TRP A 205 1.74 14.17 -4.37
N ALA A 206 2.00 15.31 -5.00
CA ALA A 206 2.94 16.30 -4.47
C ALA A 206 2.38 17.01 -3.23
N SER A 207 1.09 17.28 -3.19
CA SER A 207 0.40 17.80 -2.00
C SER A 207 0.22 16.74 -0.90
N ALA A 208 0.28 15.45 -1.25
CA ALA A 208 0.29 14.34 -0.29
C ALA A 208 1.68 13.96 0.24
N THR A 209 2.76 14.61 -0.27
CA THR A 209 4.17 14.31 0.11
C THR A 209 4.99 15.55 0.47
N ALA A 210 4.38 16.75 0.50
CA ALA A 210 4.99 17.99 0.99
C ALA A 210 4.69 18.23 2.46
#